data_a5dba5c10a47a5114e1e9a5b724d35e1
#
_entry.id   a5dba5c10a47a5114e1e9a5b724d35e1
#
_cell.length_a   1.000
_cell.length_b   1.000
_cell.length_c   1.000
_cell.angle_alpha   90.00
_cell.angle_beta   90.00
_cell.angle_gamma   90.00
#
_symmetry.space_group_name_H-M   'P 1'
#
loop_
_entity.id
_entity.type
_entity.pdbx_description
1 polymer ?
#
loop_
_entity_poly.entity_id
_entity_poly.type
_entity_poly.pdbx_seq_one_letter_code
_entity_poly.pdbx_strand_id
1 'polypeptide(L)'
;MAYREAAAKKSDFERAELAKDKTGVCIDGLTAVNPVNGKEIPVWISDYVLMSYGTGAIMAVPAHDERDWEFAKKFNLPMIQVVAKNGEEVDINEAAFTDVATGVLINSDFLNGLEVKDAKAKMIEFLEEKGIG
;
A
#
# COMPACT_ATOMS: atom_id res chain seq x y z
N MET A 1 -12.66 15.00 12.87
CA MET A 1 -12.22 15.40 14.22
C MET A 1 -12.32 14.22 15.20
N ALA A 2 -13.48 13.61 15.43
CA ALA A 2 -13.65 12.53 16.41
C ALA A 2 -12.73 11.30 16.19
N TYR A 3 -12.55 10.85 14.95
CA TYR A 3 -11.66 9.73 14.64
C TYR A 3 -10.19 10.04 14.96
N ARG A 4 -9.73 11.25 14.63
CA ARG A 4 -8.37 11.70 14.93
C ARG A 4 -8.09 11.69 16.43
N GLU A 5 -9.05 12.13 17.25
CA GLU A 5 -8.93 12.13 18.70
C GLU A 5 -8.91 10.72 19.28
N ALA A 6 -9.73 9.82 18.73
CA ALA A 6 -9.76 8.41 19.15
C ALA A 6 -8.45 7.69 18.77
N ALA A 7 -7.94 7.90 17.55
CA ALA A 7 -6.69 7.31 17.09
C ALA A 7 -5.46 7.84 17.87
N ALA A 8 -5.44 9.12 18.23
CA ALA A 8 -4.35 9.74 18.99
C ALA A 8 -4.20 9.19 20.43
N LYS A 9 -5.23 8.57 20.97
CA LYS A 9 -5.22 7.97 22.30
C LYS A 9 -4.59 6.57 22.33
N LYS A 10 -4.38 5.96 21.16
CA LYS A 10 -3.79 4.63 21.05
C LYS A 10 -2.27 4.71 20.95
N SER A 11 -1.56 3.90 21.75
CA SER A 11 -0.12 3.71 21.64
C SER A 11 0.26 2.94 20.36
N ASP A 12 1.53 3.02 19.93
CA ASP A 12 2.02 2.25 18.78
C ASP A 12 1.86 0.74 18.99
N PHE A 13 2.01 0.27 20.25
CA PHE A 13 1.77 -1.13 20.62
C PHE A 13 0.31 -1.53 20.43
N GLU A 14 -0.64 -0.72 20.94
CA GLU A 14 -2.06 -0.96 20.74
C GLU A 14 -2.47 -0.91 19.28
N ARG A 15 -1.89 -0.01 18.48
CA ARG A 15 -2.12 0.07 17.04
C ARG A 15 -1.63 -1.17 16.31
N ALA A 16 -0.50 -1.74 16.71
CA ALA A 16 0.06 -2.96 16.14
C ALA A 16 -0.75 -4.22 16.54
N GLU A 17 -1.23 -4.32 17.79
CA GLU A 17 -2.02 -5.44 18.28
C GLU A 17 -3.49 -5.40 17.83
N LEU A 18 -4.07 -4.22 17.77
CA LEU A 18 -5.45 -4.01 17.28
C LEU A 18 -5.60 -4.19 15.76
N ALA A 19 -4.53 -4.62 15.09
CA ALA A 19 -4.53 -4.93 13.67
C ALA A 19 -5.58 -5.98 13.23
N LYS A 20 -6.25 -6.65 14.17
CA LYS A 20 -7.34 -7.60 13.86
C LYS A 20 -8.64 -6.93 13.44
N ASP A 21 -8.91 -5.71 13.86
CA ASP A 21 -10.07 -4.93 13.43
C ASP A 21 -9.64 -3.58 12.87
N LYS A 22 -9.43 -3.52 11.56
CA LYS A 22 -9.01 -2.30 10.87
C LYS A 22 -10.08 -1.22 11.01
N THR A 23 -9.67 -0.05 11.47
CA THR A 23 -10.51 1.15 11.53
C THR A 23 -9.94 2.23 10.63
N GLY A 24 -10.79 3.06 10.07
CA GLY A 24 -10.36 4.15 9.22
C GLY A 24 -11.50 5.05 8.80
N VAL A 25 -11.17 6.25 8.35
CA VAL A 25 -12.10 7.26 7.83
C VAL A 25 -11.55 7.82 6.53
N CYS A 26 -12.38 7.79 5.48
CA CYS A 26 -12.09 8.50 4.24
C CYS A 26 -12.22 10.01 4.45
N ILE A 27 -11.31 10.78 3.86
CA ILE A 27 -11.44 12.24 3.81
C ILE A 27 -12.17 12.58 2.52
N ASP A 28 -13.48 12.80 2.63
CA ASP A 28 -14.32 13.13 1.48
C ASP A 28 -13.87 14.41 0.79
N GLY A 29 -13.87 14.38 -0.54
CA GLY A 29 -13.47 15.52 -1.38
C GLY A 29 -11.97 15.78 -1.45
N LEU A 30 -11.14 14.88 -0.89
CA LEU A 30 -9.68 14.95 -0.98
C LEU A 30 -9.15 13.70 -1.68
N THR A 31 -8.33 13.91 -2.72
CA THR A 31 -7.56 12.87 -3.38
C THR A 31 -6.07 13.21 -3.35
N ALA A 32 -5.23 12.19 -3.41
CA ALA A 32 -3.81 12.35 -3.65
C ALA A 32 -3.48 11.84 -5.07
N VAL A 33 -2.52 12.49 -5.72
CA VAL A 33 -2.05 12.05 -7.03
C VAL A 33 -0.82 11.17 -6.87
N ASN A 34 -0.89 9.94 -7.37
CA ASN A 34 0.28 9.07 -7.43
C ASN A 34 1.30 9.66 -8.42
N PRO A 35 2.49 10.08 -7.96
CA PRO A 35 3.45 10.78 -8.83
C PRO A 35 4.06 9.90 -9.93
N VAL A 36 3.92 8.57 -9.82
CA VAL A 36 4.47 7.63 -10.79
C VAL A 36 3.58 7.48 -12.02
N ASN A 37 2.25 7.43 -11.82
CA ASN A 37 1.29 7.18 -12.92
C ASN A 37 0.22 8.25 -13.09
N GLY A 38 0.22 9.30 -12.27
CA GLY A 38 -0.72 10.41 -12.33
C GLY A 38 -2.15 10.07 -11.90
N LYS A 39 -2.42 8.87 -11.40
CA LYS A 39 -3.76 8.47 -10.96
C LYS A 39 -4.10 9.08 -9.62
N GLU A 40 -5.35 9.53 -9.48
CA GLU A 40 -5.89 9.96 -8.20
C GLU A 40 -6.23 8.76 -7.33
N ILE A 41 -5.87 8.84 -6.06
CA ILE A 41 -6.15 7.83 -5.04
C ILE A 41 -6.87 8.47 -3.86
N PRO A 42 -7.78 7.74 -3.18
CA PRO A 42 -8.47 8.26 -2.01
C PRO A 42 -7.51 8.44 -0.83
N VAL A 43 -7.80 9.42 0.02
CA VAL A 43 -7.04 9.68 1.24
C VAL A 43 -7.82 9.20 2.45
N TRP A 44 -7.17 8.33 3.22
CA TRP A 44 -7.75 7.73 4.43
C TRP A 44 -6.90 8.04 5.65
N ILE A 45 -7.53 8.14 6.81
CA ILE A 45 -6.88 8.13 8.12
C ILE A 45 -7.14 6.75 8.73
N SER A 46 -6.09 6.09 9.19
CA SER A 46 -6.19 4.78 9.83
C SER A 46 -5.25 4.68 11.02
N ASP A 47 -5.66 3.92 12.03
CA ASP A 47 -4.89 3.74 13.26
C ASP A 47 -3.83 2.63 13.18
N TYR A 48 -3.86 1.77 12.15
CA TYR A 48 -2.80 0.77 11.94
C TYR A 48 -1.55 1.31 11.23
N VAL A 49 -1.63 2.53 10.70
CA VAL A 49 -0.51 3.22 10.02
C VAL A 49 0.39 3.86 11.08
N LEU A 50 1.65 3.44 11.14
CA LEU A 50 2.59 3.86 12.18
C LEU A 50 3.58 4.90 11.64
N MET A 51 3.67 6.07 12.29
CA MET A 51 4.67 7.10 12.00
C MET A 51 6.09 6.69 12.39
N SER A 52 6.22 5.73 13.30
CA SER A 52 7.51 5.21 13.78
C SER A 52 8.13 4.17 12.84
N TYR A 53 7.42 3.73 11.80
CA TYR A 53 7.94 2.77 10.84
C TYR A 53 8.86 3.45 9.81
N GLY A 54 10.12 3.04 9.75
CA GLY A 54 11.11 3.61 8.84
C GLY A 54 11.27 5.12 9.03
N THR A 55 11.10 5.89 7.98
CA THR A 55 11.14 7.36 7.99
C THR A 55 9.79 8.01 8.29
N GLY A 56 8.74 7.22 8.47
CA GLY A 56 7.36 7.68 8.55
C GLY A 56 6.67 7.82 7.19
N ALA A 57 7.43 7.78 6.10
CA ALA A 57 6.89 7.66 4.75
C ALA A 57 6.70 6.19 4.42
N ILE A 58 5.46 5.80 4.15
CA ILE A 58 5.09 4.42 3.86
C ILE A 58 4.42 4.32 2.50
N MET A 59 4.40 3.11 1.95
CA MET A 59 3.69 2.79 0.73
C MET A 59 2.64 1.73 1.04
N ALA A 60 1.37 2.00 0.70
CA ALA A 60 0.30 1.02 0.80
C ALA A 60 0.40 0.01 -0.36
N VAL A 61 0.31 -1.27 -0.04
CA VAL A 61 0.43 -2.37 -1.00
C VAL A 61 -0.68 -3.40 -0.81
N PRO A 62 -1.95 -3.05 -1.03
CA PRO A 62 -3.09 -3.89 -0.63
C PRO A 62 -3.16 -5.26 -1.28
N ALA A 63 -2.54 -5.45 -2.43
CA ALA A 63 -2.49 -6.77 -3.07
C ALA A 63 -1.42 -7.70 -2.48
N HIS A 64 -0.42 -7.17 -1.74
CA HIS A 64 0.78 -7.90 -1.32
C HIS A 64 1.14 -7.76 0.16
N ASP A 65 0.41 -6.98 0.92
CA ASP A 65 0.54 -6.84 2.38
C ASP A 65 -0.79 -7.22 3.03
N GLU A 66 -0.77 -8.15 3.99
CA GLU A 66 -1.99 -8.66 4.62
C GLU A 66 -2.78 -7.58 5.36
N ARG A 67 -2.11 -6.64 6.03
CA ARG A 67 -2.77 -5.58 6.79
C ARG A 67 -3.44 -4.56 5.87
N ASP A 68 -2.75 -4.18 4.80
CA ASP A 68 -3.31 -3.31 3.77
C ASP A 68 -4.45 -4.00 3.01
N TRP A 69 -4.33 -5.31 2.77
CA TRP A 69 -5.37 -6.11 2.13
C TRP A 69 -6.64 -6.16 3.00
N GLU A 70 -6.50 -6.45 4.30
CA GLU A 70 -7.63 -6.46 5.22
C GLU A 70 -8.33 -5.10 5.27
N PHE A 71 -7.58 -4.01 5.29
CA PHE A 71 -8.12 -2.66 5.23
C PHE A 71 -8.87 -2.41 3.92
N ALA A 72 -8.26 -2.74 2.79
CA ALA A 72 -8.86 -2.55 1.47
C ALA A 72 -10.16 -3.39 1.31
N LYS A 73 -10.17 -4.63 1.82
CA LYS A 73 -11.38 -5.48 1.83
C LYS A 73 -12.48 -4.89 2.71
N LYS A 74 -12.15 -4.46 3.92
CA LYS A 74 -13.11 -3.88 4.86
C LYS A 74 -13.80 -2.64 4.30
N PHE A 75 -13.04 -1.78 3.64
CA PHE A 75 -13.54 -0.51 3.11
C PHE A 75 -13.83 -0.54 1.60
N ASN A 76 -13.82 -1.74 1.00
CA ASN A 76 -14.14 -1.96 -0.41
C ASN A 76 -13.30 -1.08 -1.36
N LEU A 77 -12.00 -0.98 -1.08
CA LEU A 77 -11.04 -0.26 -1.92
C LEU A 77 -10.55 -1.13 -3.08
N PRO A 78 -10.24 -0.54 -4.24
CA PRO A 78 -9.71 -1.29 -5.35
C PRO A 78 -8.31 -1.82 -5.04
N MET A 79 -8.03 -3.04 -5.46
CA MET A 79 -6.73 -3.68 -5.35
C MET A 79 -6.26 -4.14 -6.72
N ILE A 80 -4.98 -3.94 -7.02
CA ILE A 80 -4.37 -4.36 -8.28
C ILE A 80 -3.15 -5.20 -7.96
N GLN A 81 -3.12 -6.43 -8.46
CA GLN A 81 -1.94 -7.28 -8.34
C GLN A 81 -0.81 -6.68 -9.17
N VAL A 82 0.35 -6.46 -8.56
CA VAL A 82 1.53 -5.88 -9.22
C VAL A 82 2.76 -6.79 -9.20
N VAL A 83 2.71 -7.87 -8.43
CA VAL A 83 3.73 -8.93 -8.44
C VAL A 83 3.05 -10.26 -8.71
N ALA A 84 3.59 -11.02 -9.64
CA ALA A 84 3.09 -12.35 -9.99
C ALA A 84 4.22 -13.38 -10.00
N LYS A 85 3.94 -14.59 -9.50
CA LYS A 85 4.87 -15.72 -9.63
C LYS A 85 4.75 -16.29 -11.04
N ASN A 86 5.87 -16.40 -11.73
CA ASN A 86 5.90 -16.85 -13.14
C ASN A 86 5.02 -16.04 -14.10
N GLY A 87 4.65 -14.81 -13.74
CA GLY A 87 3.76 -13.97 -14.55
C GLY A 87 2.28 -14.36 -14.49
N GLU A 88 1.88 -15.26 -13.61
CA GLU A 88 0.51 -15.69 -13.44
C GLU A 88 -0.24 -14.82 -12.42
N GLU A 89 -1.42 -14.34 -12.80
CA GLU A 89 -2.32 -13.64 -11.89
C GLU A 89 -3.03 -14.65 -10.98
N VAL A 90 -3.20 -14.27 -9.71
CA VAL A 90 -3.96 -15.03 -8.72
C VAL A 90 -5.18 -14.23 -8.27
N ASP A 91 -6.16 -14.89 -7.67
CA ASP A 91 -7.32 -14.18 -7.14
C ASP A 91 -6.99 -13.45 -5.83
N ILE A 92 -6.58 -12.19 -5.95
CA ILE A 92 -6.32 -11.32 -4.79
C ILE A 92 -7.59 -10.93 -4.02
N ASN A 93 -8.77 -11.30 -4.48
CA ASN A 93 -10.00 -11.09 -3.71
C ASN A 93 -10.17 -12.09 -2.57
N GLU A 94 -9.53 -13.24 -2.65
CA GLU A 94 -9.57 -14.27 -1.59
C GLU A 94 -8.52 -14.03 -0.50
N ALA A 95 -7.30 -13.63 -0.90
CA ALA A 95 -6.21 -13.35 0.02
C ALA A 95 -5.16 -12.43 -0.62
N ALA A 96 -4.36 -11.77 0.22
CA ALA A 96 -3.17 -11.06 -0.25
C ALA A 96 -2.14 -12.04 -0.83
N PHE A 97 -1.51 -11.68 -1.95
CA PHE A 97 -0.39 -12.44 -2.50
C PHE A 97 0.93 -11.96 -1.89
N THR A 98 1.42 -12.65 -0.88
CA THR A 98 2.58 -12.24 -0.06
C THR A 98 3.91 -12.85 -0.50
N ASP A 99 3.92 -13.86 -1.37
CA ASP A 99 5.15 -14.45 -1.93
C ASP A 99 5.74 -13.60 -3.07
N VAL A 100 6.27 -12.45 -2.70
CA VAL A 100 6.78 -11.45 -3.65
C VAL A 100 8.28 -11.54 -3.92
N ALA A 101 9.00 -12.36 -3.16
CA ALA A 101 10.47 -12.38 -3.21
C ALA A 101 11.02 -12.87 -4.57
N THR A 102 10.31 -13.77 -5.23
CA THR A 102 10.70 -14.40 -6.50
C THR A 102 9.77 -14.05 -7.66
N GLY A 103 8.93 -13.04 -7.49
CA GLY A 103 7.96 -12.64 -8.50
C GLY A 103 8.50 -11.67 -9.54
N VAL A 104 7.74 -11.51 -10.61
CA VAL A 104 7.94 -10.48 -11.63
C VAL A 104 6.82 -9.44 -11.57
N LEU A 105 7.13 -8.22 -11.96
CA LEU A 105 6.15 -7.13 -11.97
C LEU A 105 5.16 -7.29 -13.13
N ILE A 106 3.88 -7.08 -12.80
CA ILE A 106 2.76 -6.99 -13.74
C ILE A 106 1.95 -5.73 -13.43
N ASN A 107 1.12 -5.27 -14.34
CA ASN A 107 0.26 -4.08 -14.15
C ASN A 107 1.02 -2.83 -13.65
N SER A 108 2.29 -2.70 -14.02
CA SER A 108 3.26 -1.74 -13.47
C SER A 108 3.99 -0.93 -14.53
N ASP A 109 3.39 -0.75 -15.70
CA ASP A 109 3.91 0.05 -16.83
C ASP A 109 5.38 -0.28 -17.17
N PHE A 110 6.29 0.66 -16.97
CA PHE A 110 7.72 0.50 -17.32
C PHE A 110 8.48 -0.52 -16.46
N LEU A 111 7.87 -1.03 -15.40
CA LEU A 111 8.43 -2.08 -14.54
C LEU A 111 7.96 -3.49 -14.91
N ASN A 112 6.99 -3.63 -15.82
CA ASN A 112 6.46 -4.94 -16.20
C ASN A 112 7.56 -5.89 -16.66
N GLY A 113 7.48 -7.14 -16.21
CA GLY A 113 8.42 -8.21 -16.54
C GLY A 113 9.75 -8.18 -15.80
N LEU A 114 10.01 -7.16 -14.97
CA LEU A 114 11.19 -7.11 -14.12
C LEU A 114 11.01 -7.96 -12.86
N GLU A 115 12.09 -8.58 -12.39
CA GLU A 115 12.12 -9.15 -11.06
C GLU A 115 11.98 -8.04 -10.00
N VAL A 116 11.42 -8.39 -8.84
CA VAL A 116 11.15 -7.41 -7.76
C VAL A 116 12.39 -6.61 -7.36
N LYS A 117 13.57 -7.26 -7.31
CA LYS A 117 14.83 -6.60 -6.98
C LYS A 117 15.19 -5.51 -8.00
N ASP A 118 15.11 -5.84 -9.28
CA ASP A 118 15.46 -4.92 -10.37
C ASP A 118 14.42 -3.80 -10.51
N ALA A 119 13.15 -4.13 -10.29
CA ALA A 119 12.07 -3.16 -10.27
C ALA A 119 12.25 -2.12 -9.15
N LYS A 120 12.66 -2.54 -7.96
CA LYS A 120 12.98 -1.62 -6.86
C LYS A 120 14.10 -0.65 -7.22
N ALA A 121 15.19 -1.16 -7.78
CA ALA A 121 16.32 -0.33 -8.21
C ALA A 121 15.89 0.68 -9.28
N LYS A 122 15.14 0.23 -10.28
CA LYS A 122 14.65 1.08 -11.37
C LYS A 122 13.63 2.12 -10.88
N MET A 123 12.79 1.79 -9.90
CA MET A 123 11.87 2.75 -9.30
C MET A 123 12.62 3.83 -8.52
N ILE A 124 13.65 3.47 -7.76
CA ILE A 124 14.49 4.44 -7.03
C ILE A 124 15.16 5.40 -8.01
N GLU A 125 15.78 4.88 -9.06
CA GLU A 125 16.40 5.68 -10.13
C GLU A 125 15.39 6.65 -10.76
N PHE A 126 14.18 6.18 -11.08
CA PHE A 126 13.10 7.00 -11.62
C PHE A 126 12.70 8.15 -10.68
N LEU A 127 12.56 7.87 -9.39
CA LEU A 127 12.18 8.89 -8.40
C LEU A 127 13.28 9.93 -8.20
N GLU A 128 14.55 9.51 -8.19
CA GLU A 128 15.71 10.40 -8.11
C GLU A 128 15.82 11.28 -9.35
N GLU A 129 15.69 10.72 -10.56
CA GLU A 129 15.70 11.48 -11.82
C GLU A 129 14.59 12.53 -11.89
N LYS A 130 13.43 12.23 -11.34
CA LYS A 130 12.29 13.15 -11.25
C LYS A 130 12.44 14.17 -10.12
N GLY A 131 13.37 13.98 -9.20
CA GLY A 131 13.58 14.83 -8.03
C GLY A 131 12.42 14.80 -7.03
N ILE A 132 11.72 13.66 -6.93
CA ILE A 132 10.55 13.46 -6.06
C ILE A 132 10.76 12.38 -4.99
N GLY A 133 11.94 11.82 -4.90
CA GLY A 133 12.33 10.81 -3.91
C GLY A 133 13.81 10.62 -3.81
#